data_8d5faf8ca9058ac3f09a00cf2f9608e8
#
_entry.id   8d5faf8ca9058ac3f09a00cf2f9608e8
#
_cell.length_a   1.000
_cell.length_b   1.000
_cell.length_c   1.000
_cell.angle_alpha   90.00
_cell.angle_beta   90.00
_cell.angle_gamma   90.00
#
_symmetry.space_group_name_H-M   'P 1'
#
loop_
_entity.id
_entity.type
_entity.pdbx_description
1 polymer ?
#
loop_
_entity_poly.entity_id
_entity_poly.type
_entity_poly.pdbx_seq_one_letter_code
_entity_poly.pdbx_strand_id
1 'polypeptide(L)'
;AVTALALTSCGGASRSETPWIVDRFDDIKVIRYEVPGFEQLPLEEKELIYYLAEATKCGRDILFDQNFKYNLAVRRTLETVYENYEGDRTKAEWKALEKYLKKVWFANGIHHHYSNDKFVPEFTEGYLLDVIETIPEEKFGELNPLRGEVCKAIFDASLYKTRLNQTAGEDLIATSSNNYYEGVTQAEVEKFYADMADPHDPEPISYGLNSKLVKEDGVVRERVWKIGGMYSVSSTHLRAHETR
;
A
#
# COMPACT_ATOMS: atom_id res chain seq x y z
N ALA A 1 7.44 -73.63 1.66
CA ALA A 1 7.02 -72.64 0.68
C ALA A 1 6.64 -71.35 1.40
N VAL A 2 7.47 -70.34 1.29
CA VAL A 2 7.21 -68.98 1.85
C VAL A 2 6.84 -68.10 0.67
N THR A 3 5.59 -67.69 0.61
CA THR A 3 5.07 -66.80 -0.43
C THR A 3 5.37 -65.37 -0.03
N ALA A 4 6.29 -64.69 -0.75
CA ALA A 4 6.56 -63.26 -0.59
C ALA A 4 5.46 -62.45 -1.27
N LEU A 5 4.68 -61.68 -0.51
CA LEU A 5 3.78 -60.67 -1.04
C LEU A 5 4.62 -59.46 -1.43
N ALA A 6 4.69 -59.19 -2.73
CA ALA A 6 5.24 -57.93 -3.25
C ALA A 6 4.22 -56.82 -3.04
N LEU A 7 4.50 -55.86 -2.14
CA LEU A 7 3.77 -54.63 -2.01
C LEU A 7 4.21 -53.69 -3.18
N THR A 8 3.35 -53.58 -4.17
CA THR A 8 3.47 -52.57 -5.22
C THR A 8 3.21 -51.18 -4.59
N SER A 9 4.27 -50.44 -4.34
CA SER A 9 4.20 -49.03 -3.98
C SER A 9 3.60 -48.27 -5.16
N CYS A 10 2.38 -47.75 -4.99
CA CYS A 10 1.80 -46.77 -5.89
C CYS A 10 2.75 -45.58 -5.99
N GLY A 11 3.26 -45.33 -7.20
CA GLY A 11 4.10 -44.19 -7.48
C GLY A 11 3.40 -42.87 -7.10
N GLY A 12 3.88 -42.26 -6.04
CA GLY A 12 3.52 -40.89 -5.71
C GLY A 12 4.03 -39.99 -6.84
N ALA A 13 3.13 -39.27 -7.48
CA ALA A 13 3.51 -38.20 -8.36
C ALA A 13 4.53 -37.32 -7.62
N SER A 14 5.71 -37.11 -8.20
CA SER A 14 6.70 -36.20 -7.66
C SER A 14 6.06 -34.80 -7.60
N ARG A 15 5.66 -34.38 -6.40
CA ARG A 15 5.36 -32.97 -6.15
C ARG A 15 6.62 -32.21 -6.54
N SER A 16 6.52 -31.37 -7.56
CA SER A 16 7.56 -30.40 -7.83
C SER A 16 7.72 -29.60 -6.53
N GLU A 17 8.89 -29.68 -5.91
CA GLU A 17 9.22 -28.86 -4.73
C GLU A 17 9.33 -27.40 -5.18
N THR A 18 8.20 -26.76 -5.44
CA THR A 18 8.15 -25.33 -5.62
C THR A 18 8.46 -24.72 -4.25
N PRO A 19 9.52 -23.93 -4.11
CA PRO A 19 9.89 -23.41 -2.80
C PRO A 19 8.73 -22.59 -2.24
N TRP A 20 8.30 -22.94 -1.03
CA TRP A 20 7.24 -22.24 -0.32
C TRP A 20 7.58 -20.77 -0.05
N ILE A 21 8.86 -20.46 0.19
CA ILE A 21 9.35 -19.11 0.42
C ILE A 21 9.93 -18.62 -0.90
N VAL A 22 9.31 -17.58 -1.47
CA VAL A 22 9.74 -16.98 -2.75
C VAL A 22 10.63 -15.77 -2.57
N ASP A 23 10.56 -15.08 -1.43
CA ASP A 23 11.45 -13.96 -1.07
C ASP A 23 11.54 -13.79 0.44
N ARG A 24 12.61 -13.12 0.88
CA ARG A 24 12.82 -12.69 2.26
C ARG A 24 13.52 -11.35 2.25
N PHE A 25 12.99 -10.41 3.01
CA PHE A 25 13.64 -9.12 3.23
C PHE A 25 13.21 -8.60 4.60
N ASP A 26 14.17 -8.05 5.36
CA ASP A 26 13.95 -7.63 6.73
C ASP A 26 13.32 -8.77 7.58
N ASP A 27 12.25 -8.52 8.30
CA ASP A 27 11.47 -9.49 9.08
C ASP A 27 10.34 -10.17 8.26
N ILE A 28 10.25 -9.87 6.96
CA ILE A 28 9.17 -10.33 6.09
C ILE A 28 9.58 -11.57 5.30
N LYS A 29 8.68 -12.56 5.22
CA LYS A 29 8.77 -13.72 4.34
C LYS A 29 7.61 -13.69 3.36
N VAL A 30 7.92 -13.73 2.07
CA VAL A 30 6.90 -13.90 1.02
C VAL A 30 6.71 -15.38 0.76
N ILE A 31 5.50 -15.87 1.02
CA ILE A 31 5.15 -17.28 0.94
C ILE A 31 4.21 -17.48 -0.24
N ARG A 32 4.46 -18.54 -1.01
CA ARG A 32 3.55 -18.99 -2.06
C ARG A 32 2.55 -19.98 -1.48
N TYR A 33 1.27 -19.74 -1.72
CA TYR A 33 0.22 -20.70 -1.43
C TYR A 33 -0.16 -21.46 -2.68
N GLU A 34 -0.41 -22.76 -2.52
CA GLU A 34 -1.12 -23.58 -3.50
C GLU A 34 -2.61 -23.52 -3.17
N VAL A 35 -3.44 -23.53 -4.20
CA VAL A 35 -4.91 -23.58 -4.07
C VAL A 35 -5.40 -24.92 -4.64
N PRO A 36 -5.39 -25.99 -3.83
CA PRO A 36 -5.88 -27.30 -4.28
C PRO A 36 -7.32 -27.21 -4.77
N GLY A 37 -7.60 -27.79 -5.92
CA GLY A 37 -8.94 -27.74 -6.51
C GLY A 37 -9.14 -26.63 -7.55
N PHE A 38 -8.24 -25.66 -7.65
CA PHE A 38 -8.35 -24.58 -8.65
C PHE A 38 -8.39 -25.14 -10.08
N GLU A 39 -7.56 -26.14 -10.38
CA GLU A 39 -7.48 -26.75 -11.70
C GLU A 39 -8.78 -27.45 -12.12
N GLN A 40 -9.61 -27.88 -11.19
CA GLN A 40 -10.89 -28.54 -11.43
C GLN A 40 -12.05 -27.56 -11.66
N LEU A 41 -11.87 -26.28 -11.37
CA LEU A 41 -12.89 -25.26 -11.61
C LEU A 41 -13.24 -25.16 -13.10
N PRO A 42 -14.51 -24.91 -13.46
CA PRO A 42 -14.91 -24.55 -14.82
C PRO A 42 -14.16 -23.31 -15.31
N LEU A 43 -14.01 -23.21 -16.63
CA LEU A 43 -13.30 -22.06 -17.24
C LEU A 43 -13.93 -20.72 -16.85
N GLU A 44 -15.26 -20.66 -16.83
CA GLU A 44 -16.01 -19.45 -16.47
C GLU A 44 -15.69 -18.95 -15.04
N GLU A 45 -15.53 -19.86 -14.09
CA GLU A 45 -15.16 -19.52 -12.71
C GLU A 45 -13.69 -19.06 -12.64
N LYS A 46 -12.79 -19.67 -13.39
CA LYS A 46 -11.39 -19.22 -13.49
C LYS A 46 -11.28 -17.83 -14.10
N GLU A 47 -12.04 -17.55 -15.15
CA GLU A 47 -12.12 -16.22 -15.77
C GLU A 47 -12.67 -15.18 -14.79
N LEU A 48 -13.72 -15.51 -14.05
CA LEU A 48 -14.26 -14.63 -13.02
C LEU A 48 -13.20 -14.29 -11.96
N ILE A 49 -12.50 -15.30 -11.43
CA ILE A 49 -11.44 -15.11 -10.44
C ILE A 49 -10.31 -14.25 -11.01
N TYR A 50 -9.92 -14.46 -12.26
CA TYR A 50 -8.92 -13.64 -12.94
C TYR A 50 -9.34 -12.17 -12.99
N TYR A 51 -10.55 -11.87 -13.46
CA TYR A 51 -11.01 -10.48 -13.56
C TYR A 51 -11.21 -9.82 -12.20
N LEU A 52 -11.67 -10.56 -11.19
CA LEU A 52 -11.75 -10.04 -9.82
C LEU A 52 -10.34 -9.72 -9.25
N ALA A 53 -9.35 -10.56 -9.53
CA ALA A 53 -7.97 -10.32 -9.11
C ALA A 53 -7.38 -9.08 -9.81
N GLU A 54 -7.62 -8.92 -11.12
CA GLU A 54 -7.18 -7.72 -11.85
C GLU A 54 -7.88 -6.44 -11.33
N ALA A 55 -9.19 -6.50 -11.07
CA ALA A 55 -9.93 -5.39 -10.47
C ALA A 55 -9.36 -4.98 -9.11
N THR A 56 -9.00 -5.96 -8.26
CA THR A 56 -8.41 -5.70 -6.94
C THR A 56 -7.07 -4.95 -7.05
N LYS A 57 -6.24 -5.27 -8.06
CA LYS A 57 -4.98 -4.56 -8.30
C LYS A 57 -5.17 -3.08 -8.62
N CYS A 58 -6.27 -2.71 -9.29
CA CYS A 58 -6.59 -1.31 -9.60
C CYS A 58 -6.86 -0.49 -8.32
N GLY A 59 -7.37 -1.11 -7.25
CA GLY A 59 -7.63 -0.44 -5.97
C GLY A 59 -6.38 -0.17 -5.12
N ARG A 60 -5.21 -0.70 -5.49
CA ARG A 60 -3.99 -0.60 -4.67
C ARG A 60 -3.55 0.84 -4.42
N ASP A 61 -3.68 1.72 -5.40
CA ASP A 61 -3.27 3.12 -5.28
C ASP A 61 -4.06 3.87 -4.20
N ILE A 62 -5.31 3.49 -3.97
CA ILE A 62 -6.17 4.05 -2.92
C ILE A 62 -5.53 3.81 -1.55
N LEU A 63 -5.05 2.59 -1.27
CA LEU A 63 -4.42 2.24 0.01
C LEU A 63 -3.15 3.07 0.25
N PHE A 64 -2.31 3.24 -0.79
CA PHE A 64 -1.11 4.06 -0.69
C PHE A 64 -1.46 5.50 -0.32
N ASP A 65 -2.41 6.12 -1.03
CA ASP A 65 -2.80 7.51 -0.78
C ASP A 65 -3.47 7.68 0.58
N GLN A 66 -4.40 6.81 0.97
CA GLN A 66 -5.07 6.88 2.27
C GLN A 66 -4.11 6.70 3.44
N ASN A 67 -3.08 5.87 3.29
CA ASN A 67 -2.07 5.68 4.32
C ASN A 67 -1.19 6.92 4.54
N PHE A 68 -0.86 7.65 3.47
CA PHE A 68 -0.11 8.90 3.56
C PHE A 68 -0.09 9.64 2.21
N LYS A 69 -0.30 10.95 2.22
CA LYS A 69 -0.47 11.79 1.03
C LYS A 69 0.68 11.74 0.00
N TYR A 70 1.90 11.42 0.42
CA TYR A 70 3.05 11.29 -0.48
C TYR A 70 3.43 9.85 -0.82
N ASN A 71 2.73 8.85 -0.31
CA ASN A 71 3.09 7.45 -0.57
C ASN A 71 3.09 7.07 -2.05
N LEU A 72 2.14 7.60 -2.84
CA LEU A 72 2.12 7.37 -4.29
C LEU A 72 3.34 7.98 -4.98
N ALA A 73 3.71 9.21 -4.60
CA ALA A 73 4.90 9.88 -5.14
C ALA A 73 6.18 9.12 -4.74
N VAL A 74 6.31 8.72 -3.47
CA VAL A 74 7.45 7.91 -2.99
C VAL A 74 7.53 6.61 -3.76
N ARG A 75 6.45 5.83 -3.83
CA ARG A 75 6.42 4.54 -4.52
C ARG A 75 6.83 4.70 -5.99
N ARG A 76 6.17 5.59 -6.72
CA ARG A 76 6.43 5.79 -8.15
C ARG A 76 7.84 6.30 -8.41
N THR A 77 8.38 7.18 -7.57
CA THR A 77 9.78 7.62 -7.68
C THR A 77 10.75 6.45 -7.50
N LEU A 78 10.55 5.65 -6.45
CA LEU A 78 11.42 4.50 -6.20
C LEU A 78 11.26 3.39 -7.25
N GLU A 79 10.05 3.18 -7.78
CA GLU A 79 9.79 2.26 -8.91
C GLU A 79 10.52 2.75 -10.18
N THR A 80 10.42 4.05 -10.50
CA THR A 80 11.15 4.65 -11.64
C THR A 80 12.66 4.47 -11.49
N VAL A 81 13.20 4.69 -10.29
CA VAL A 81 14.61 4.44 -9.97
C VAL A 81 14.93 2.95 -10.17
N TYR A 82 14.15 2.05 -9.62
CA TYR A 82 14.37 0.61 -9.71
C TYR A 82 14.38 0.08 -11.15
N GLU A 83 13.46 0.58 -11.98
CA GLU A 83 13.30 0.15 -13.37
C GLU A 83 14.39 0.71 -14.30
N ASN A 84 14.86 1.94 -14.07
CA ASN A 84 15.70 2.65 -15.02
C ASN A 84 17.16 2.84 -14.58
N TYR A 85 17.55 2.45 -13.36
CA TYR A 85 18.93 2.55 -12.92
C TYR A 85 19.80 1.45 -13.58
N GLU A 86 20.81 1.89 -14.35
CA GLU A 86 21.74 1.00 -15.07
C GLU A 86 23.09 0.83 -14.36
N GLY A 87 23.27 1.42 -13.17
CA GLY A 87 24.51 1.33 -12.41
C GLY A 87 24.67 0.01 -11.63
N ASP A 88 25.67 0.00 -10.76
CA ASP A 88 26.04 -1.20 -9.99
C ASP A 88 25.02 -1.53 -8.89
N ARG A 89 24.17 -2.52 -9.16
CA ARG A 89 23.18 -3.04 -8.22
C ARG A 89 23.73 -3.97 -7.15
N THR A 90 25.03 -4.25 -7.15
CA THR A 90 25.67 -5.08 -6.12
C THR A 90 26.10 -4.27 -4.90
N LYS A 91 26.14 -2.96 -4.99
CA LYS A 91 26.49 -2.03 -3.91
C LYS A 91 25.57 -2.15 -2.70
N ALA A 92 26.12 -1.93 -1.53
CA ALA A 92 25.34 -2.00 -0.27
C ALA A 92 24.19 -0.99 -0.24
N GLU A 93 24.42 0.25 -0.71
CA GLU A 93 23.42 1.30 -0.78
C GLU A 93 22.25 0.94 -1.72
N TRP A 94 22.57 0.30 -2.88
CA TRP A 94 21.51 -0.17 -3.78
C TRP A 94 20.65 -1.25 -3.12
N LYS A 95 21.27 -2.22 -2.47
CA LYS A 95 20.55 -3.28 -1.75
C LYS A 95 19.69 -2.72 -0.62
N ALA A 96 20.15 -1.68 0.06
CA ALA A 96 19.38 -0.97 1.07
C ALA A 96 18.18 -0.23 0.47
N LEU A 97 18.36 0.43 -0.68
CA LEU A 97 17.28 1.08 -1.43
C LEU A 97 16.24 0.04 -1.92
N GLU A 98 16.69 -1.05 -2.51
CA GLU A 98 15.81 -2.15 -2.95
C GLU A 98 15.00 -2.73 -1.77
N LYS A 99 15.67 -2.97 -0.62
CA LYS A 99 15.00 -3.42 0.60
C LYS A 99 13.94 -2.42 1.07
N TYR A 100 14.26 -1.14 1.06
CA TYR A 100 13.31 -0.08 1.43
C TYR A 100 12.10 -0.05 0.49
N LEU A 101 12.30 -0.12 -0.82
CA LEU A 101 11.22 -0.22 -1.81
C LEU A 101 10.32 -1.44 -1.57
N LYS A 102 10.90 -2.61 -1.28
CA LYS A 102 10.15 -3.83 -0.93
C LYS A 102 9.30 -3.62 0.34
N LYS A 103 9.83 -2.92 1.34
CA LYS A 103 9.06 -2.55 2.56
C LYS A 103 7.90 -1.61 2.21
N VAL A 104 8.13 -0.61 1.38
CA VAL A 104 7.09 0.33 0.90
C VAL A 104 5.99 -0.41 0.14
N TRP A 105 6.34 -1.34 -0.74
CA TRP A 105 5.36 -2.17 -1.45
C TRP A 105 4.52 -3.02 -0.49
N PHE A 106 5.18 -3.67 0.45
CA PHE A 106 4.51 -4.58 1.40
C PHE A 106 3.57 -3.84 2.35
N ALA A 107 4.01 -2.72 2.89
CA ALA A 107 3.25 -1.94 3.86
C ALA A 107 2.22 -0.97 3.24
N ASN A 108 2.16 -0.86 1.91
CA ASN A 108 1.41 0.16 1.17
C ASN A 108 1.78 1.59 1.62
N GLY A 109 3.08 1.85 1.79
CA GLY A 109 3.61 3.17 2.14
C GLY A 109 4.86 3.12 3.01
N ILE A 110 5.27 4.31 3.48
CA ILE A 110 6.51 4.51 4.23
C ILE A 110 6.43 4.12 5.71
N HIS A 111 5.28 3.64 6.18
CA HIS A 111 5.07 3.28 7.57
C HIS A 111 4.90 1.77 7.73
N HIS A 112 5.44 1.24 8.81
CA HIS A 112 5.31 -0.18 9.14
C HIS A 112 3.85 -0.58 9.35
N HIS A 113 3.44 -1.71 8.80
CA HIS A 113 2.05 -2.14 8.73
C HIS A 113 1.40 -2.46 10.10
N TYR A 114 2.19 -2.81 11.13
CA TYR A 114 1.72 -3.04 12.49
C TYR A 114 2.02 -1.89 13.44
N SER A 115 3.31 -1.48 13.56
CA SER A 115 3.70 -0.46 14.55
C SER A 115 3.26 0.94 14.14
N ASN A 116 2.91 1.15 12.88
CA ASN A 116 2.64 2.45 12.27
C ASN A 116 3.84 3.40 12.21
N ASP A 117 5.02 2.99 12.65
CA ASP A 117 6.22 3.81 12.64
C ASP A 117 6.77 3.98 11.23
N LYS A 118 7.33 5.14 10.97
CA LYS A 118 8.02 5.42 9.72
C LYS A 118 9.26 4.55 9.57
N PHE A 119 9.43 3.95 8.39
CA PHE A 119 10.66 3.23 8.06
C PHE A 119 11.87 4.16 8.03
N VAL A 120 12.96 3.71 8.65
CA VAL A 120 14.25 4.39 8.56
C VAL A 120 14.99 3.82 7.34
N PRO A 121 15.39 4.65 6.35
CA PRO A 121 16.19 4.17 5.23
C PRO A 121 17.60 3.80 5.69
N GLU A 122 18.17 2.72 5.13
CA GLU A 122 19.55 2.29 5.36
C GLU A 122 20.50 2.78 4.23
N PHE A 123 20.04 3.74 3.44
CA PHE A 123 20.79 4.46 2.42
C PHE A 123 20.63 5.96 2.63
N THR A 124 21.53 6.77 2.09
CA THR A 124 21.51 8.23 2.29
C THR A 124 20.64 8.93 1.25
N GLU A 125 20.17 10.14 1.61
CA GLU A 125 19.49 11.04 0.67
C GLU A 125 20.39 11.39 -0.53
N GLY A 126 21.69 11.67 -0.27
CA GLY A 126 22.66 11.94 -1.33
C GLY A 126 22.76 10.80 -2.33
N TYR A 127 22.82 9.54 -1.85
CA TYR A 127 22.83 8.38 -2.73
C TYR A 127 21.58 8.28 -3.62
N LEU A 128 20.39 8.52 -3.05
CA LEU A 128 19.14 8.52 -3.84
C LEU A 128 19.18 9.60 -4.91
N LEU A 129 19.61 10.81 -4.57
CA LEU A 129 19.72 11.92 -5.53
C LEU A 129 20.73 11.62 -6.63
N ASP A 130 21.91 11.10 -6.28
CA ASP A 130 22.94 10.69 -7.26
C ASP A 130 22.38 9.64 -8.23
N VAL A 131 21.62 8.68 -7.75
CA VAL A 131 20.96 7.68 -8.61
C VAL A 131 19.91 8.30 -9.51
N ILE A 132 19.06 9.19 -8.97
CA ILE A 132 18.04 9.91 -9.75
C ILE A 132 18.67 10.71 -10.88
N GLU A 133 19.82 11.36 -10.64
CA GLU A 133 20.52 12.15 -11.65
C GLU A 133 21.07 11.33 -12.81
N THR A 134 21.27 10.02 -12.62
CA THR A 134 21.68 9.10 -13.72
C THR A 134 20.54 8.74 -14.66
N ILE A 135 19.30 9.02 -14.29
CA ILE A 135 18.10 8.61 -15.02
C ILE A 135 17.51 9.84 -15.76
N PRO A 136 17.17 9.70 -17.06
CA PRO A 136 16.57 10.77 -17.81
C PRO A 136 15.35 11.40 -17.11
N GLU A 137 15.30 12.74 -17.06
CA GLU A 137 14.28 13.47 -16.31
C GLU A 137 12.85 13.17 -16.77
N GLU A 138 12.67 12.92 -18.07
CA GLU A 138 11.38 12.55 -18.66
C GLU A 138 10.79 11.25 -18.09
N LYS A 139 11.61 10.37 -17.52
CA LYS A 139 11.14 9.15 -16.85
C LYS A 139 10.35 9.45 -15.57
N PHE A 140 10.64 10.55 -14.93
CA PHE A 140 9.93 10.96 -13.71
C PHE A 140 8.66 11.77 -14.01
N GLY A 141 8.56 12.47 -15.15
CA GLY A 141 7.38 13.20 -15.56
C GLY A 141 6.79 14.09 -14.45
N GLU A 142 5.55 13.80 -14.05
CA GLU A 142 4.83 14.53 -13.00
C GLU A 142 5.46 14.41 -11.59
N LEU A 143 6.41 13.49 -11.39
CA LEU A 143 7.09 13.31 -10.10
C LEU A 143 8.20 14.35 -9.86
N ASN A 144 8.71 15.01 -10.92
CA ASN A 144 9.80 15.96 -10.83
C ASN A 144 9.54 17.09 -9.81
N PRO A 145 8.39 17.78 -9.82
CA PRO A 145 8.11 18.83 -8.84
C PRO A 145 7.95 18.29 -7.40
N LEU A 146 7.76 16.99 -7.21
CA LEU A 146 7.56 16.37 -5.91
C LEU A 146 8.85 15.82 -5.28
N ARG A 147 10.01 15.90 -5.96
CA ARG A 147 11.29 15.36 -5.46
C ARG A 147 11.62 15.83 -4.04
N GLY A 148 11.47 17.11 -3.76
CA GLY A 148 11.73 17.66 -2.43
C GLY A 148 10.82 17.07 -1.35
N GLU A 149 9.54 16.88 -1.64
CA GLU A 149 8.60 16.28 -0.70
C GLU A 149 8.84 14.77 -0.53
N VAL A 150 9.25 14.09 -1.58
CA VAL A 150 9.65 12.66 -1.52
C VAL A 150 10.88 12.50 -0.62
N CYS A 151 11.92 13.32 -0.80
CA CYS A 151 13.11 13.30 0.05
C CYS A 151 12.78 13.60 1.52
N LYS A 152 11.99 14.63 1.80
CA LYS A 152 11.51 14.92 3.16
C LYS A 152 10.71 13.76 3.75
N ALA A 153 9.81 13.17 2.96
CA ALA A 153 9.00 12.07 3.41
C ALA A 153 9.85 10.85 3.80
N ILE A 154 10.91 10.57 3.05
CA ILE A 154 11.80 9.42 3.31
C ILE A 154 12.78 9.73 4.45
N PHE A 155 13.52 10.85 4.39
CA PHE A 155 14.71 11.07 5.19
C PHE A 155 14.53 11.95 6.42
N ASP A 156 13.55 12.86 6.46
CA ASP A 156 13.35 13.70 7.64
C ASP A 156 12.69 12.92 8.78
N ALA A 157 13.50 12.49 9.75
CA ALA A 157 13.03 11.73 10.92
C ALA A 157 12.10 12.54 11.86
N SER A 158 12.05 13.86 11.72
CA SER A 158 11.18 14.71 12.55
C SER A 158 9.76 14.79 12.01
N LEU A 159 9.56 14.47 10.71
CA LEU A 159 8.30 14.55 10.01
C LEU A 159 7.66 13.17 9.80
N TYR A 160 6.33 13.15 9.82
CA TYR A 160 5.53 11.96 9.44
C TYR A 160 5.93 10.69 10.22
N LYS A 161 6.19 10.82 11.52
CA LYS A 161 6.77 9.76 12.36
C LYS A 161 5.91 8.52 12.43
N THR A 162 4.61 8.69 12.45
CA THR A 162 3.66 7.58 12.57
C THR A 162 2.46 7.77 11.64
N ARG A 163 1.98 6.68 11.07
CA ARG A 163 0.77 6.69 10.22
C ARG A 163 -0.48 6.98 11.03
N LEU A 164 -0.62 6.31 12.18
CA LEU A 164 -1.74 6.44 13.08
C LEU A 164 -1.22 6.58 14.51
N ASN A 165 -1.33 7.77 15.09
CA ASN A 165 -1.01 7.99 16.49
C ASN A 165 -2.24 7.64 17.34
N GLN A 166 -2.03 6.87 18.39
CA GLN A 166 -3.06 6.48 19.36
C GLN A 166 -2.66 6.84 20.81
N THR A 167 -1.72 7.78 20.95
CA THR A 167 -1.24 8.20 22.28
C THR A 167 -2.33 8.97 23.01
N ALA A 168 -2.67 8.51 24.20
CA ALA A 168 -3.68 9.16 25.02
C ALA A 168 -3.27 10.60 25.39
N GLY A 169 -4.19 11.55 25.21
CA GLY A 169 -3.96 12.97 25.51
C GLY A 169 -3.36 13.80 24.39
N GLU A 170 -3.04 13.19 23.26
CA GLU A 170 -2.63 13.89 22.04
C GLU A 170 -3.80 14.02 21.05
N ASP A 171 -3.76 15.03 20.18
CA ASP A 171 -4.69 15.12 19.05
C ASP A 171 -4.34 14.06 18.00
N LEU A 172 -5.15 13.01 17.95
CA LEU A 172 -4.90 11.84 17.09
C LEU A 172 -4.90 12.21 15.60
N ILE A 173 -5.66 13.22 15.21
CA ILE A 173 -5.77 13.66 13.82
C ILE A 173 -4.54 14.49 13.42
N ALA A 174 -4.19 15.51 14.24
CA ALA A 174 -3.08 16.39 13.93
C ALA A 174 -1.71 15.71 13.99
N THR A 175 -1.57 14.64 14.77
CA THR A 175 -0.31 13.90 14.97
C THR A 175 -0.18 12.65 14.11
N SER A 176 -1.23 12.25 13.39
CA SER A 176 -1.19 11.13 12.43
C SER A 176 -0.87 11.59 11.02
N SER A 177 -0.20 10.73 10.25
CA SER A 177 0.18 11.03 8.85
C SER A 177 -0.82 10.46 7.83
N ASN A 178 -1.85 9.73 8.24
CA ASN A 178 -2.85 9.22 7.32
C ASN A 178 -3.56 10.37 6.56
N ASN A 179 -4.06 10.08 5.37
CA ASN A 179 -4.57 11.10 4.44
C ASN A 179 -6.09 11.22 4.43
N TYR A 180 -6.75 10.92 5.54
CA TYR A 180 -8.20 11.10 5.67
C TYR A 180 -8.59 12.51 6.11
N TYR A 181 -7.63 13.29 6.62
CA TYR A 181 -7.87 14.59 7.25
C TYR A 181 -6.87 15.63 6.77
N GLU A 182 -7.33 16.88 6.60
CA GLU A 182 -6.44 17.99 6.24
C GLU A 182 -6.90 19.30 6.88
N GLY A 183 -6.01 19.89 7.69
CA GLY A 183 -6.25 21.16 8.34
C GLY A 183 -7.36 21.13 9.43
N VAL A 184 -7.75 19.97 9.90
CA VAL A 184 -8.77 19.76 10.94
C VAL A 184 -8.15 19.18 12.20
N THR A 185 -8.74 19.48 13.33
CA THR A 185 -8.43 18.91 14.65
C THR A 185 -9.32 17.71 14.96
N GLN A 186 -8.93 16.90 15.93
CA GLN A 186 -9.75 15.78 16.40
C GLN A 186 -11.15 16.24 16.84
N ALA A 187 -11.24 17.32 17.61
CA ALA A 187 -12.52 17.83 18.07
C ALA A 187 -13.44 18.29 16.92
N GLU A 188 -12.89 18.87 15.87
CA GLU A 188 -13.65 19.25 14.67
C GLU A 188 -14.17 18.02 13.91
N VAL A 189 -13.34 16.96 13.79
CA VAL A 189 -13.72 15.69 13.15
C VAL A 189 -14.82 15.00 13.94
N GLU A 190 -14.66 14.86 15.26
CA GLU A 190 -15.64 14.25 16.14
C GLU A 190 -16.99 14.99 16.07
N LYS A 191 -16.94 16.33 16.13
CA LYS A 191 -18.15 17.14 16.00
C LYS A 191 -18.82 16.95 14.65
N PHE A 192 -18.06 16.99 13.55
CA PHE A 192 -18.60 16.85 12.19
C PHE A 192 -19.37 15.54 12.02
N TYR A 193 -18.81 14.42 12.43
CA TYR A 193 -19.46 13.13 12.30
C TYR A 193 -20.56 12.91 13.33
N ALA A 194 -20.46 13.48 14.53
CA ALA A 194 -21.54 13.44 15.51
C ALA A 194 -22.79 14.20 15.02
N ASP A 195 -22.59 15.33 14.34
CA ASP A 195 -23.71 16.12 13.75
C ASP A 195 -24.41 15.36 12.60
N MET A 196 -23.76 14.39 11.98
CA MET A 196 -24.31 13.54 10.89
C MET A 196 -24.97 12.26 11.40
N ALA A 197 -24.61 11.80 12.60
CA ALA A 197 -25.08 10.54 13.15
C ALA A 197 -26.55 10.66 13.62
N ASP A 198 -27.38 9.67 13.27
CA ASP A 198 -28.69 9.51 13.91
C ASP A 198 -28.51 8.71 15.21
N PRO A 199 -28.74 9.33 16.40
CA PRO A 199 -28.57 8.64 17.67
C PRO A 199 -29.59 7.52 17.89
N HIS A 200 -30.64 7.43 17.06
CA HIS A 200 -31.69 6.42 17.13
C HIS A 200 -31.47 5.27 16.14
N ASP A 201 -30.45 5.35 15.25
CA ASP A 201 -30.13 4.28 14.33
C ASP A 201 -29.37 3.16 15.07
N PRO A 202 -29.96 1.95 15.19
CA PRO A 202 -29.27 0.82 15.82
C PRO A 202 -28.12 0.24 14.97
N GLU A 203 -28.06 0.58 13.68
CA GLU A 203 -27.04 0.12 12.74
C GLU A 203 -26.41 1.29 11.98
N PRO A 204 -25.70 2.20 12.69
CA PRO A 204 -25.20 3.41 12.06
C PRO A 204 -24.18 3.06 10.95
N ILE A 205 -24.31 3.75 9.82
CA ILE A 205 -23.35 3.62 8.72
C ILE A 205 -21.98 4.16 9.12
N SER A 206 -20.93 3.56 8.55
CA SER A 206 -19.57 4.07 8.69
C SER A 206 -19.34 5.24 7.74
N TYR A 207 -18.95 6.39 8.29
CA TYR A 207 -18.59 7.58 7.54
C TYR A 207 -17.08 7.61 7.23
N GLY A 208 -16.66 8.41 6.25
CA GLY A 208 -15.27 8.73 5.99
C GLY A 208 -14.46 7.67 5.26
N LEU A 209 -15.03 6.54 4.85
CA LEU A 209 -14.30 5.46 4.19
C LEU A 209 -13.86 5.81 2.76
N ASN A 210 -14.63 6.65 2.06
CA ASN A 210 -14.39 7.05 0.67
C ASN A 210 -14.33 8.58 0.53
N SER A 211 -13.81 9.23 1.54
CA SER A 211 -13.75 10.69 1.59
C SER A 211 -12.53 11.16 2.37
N LYS A 212 -12.27 12.46 2.24
CA LYS A 212 -11.29 13.19 3.03
C LYS A 212 -11.98 14.38 3.67
N LEU A 213 -11.81 14.56 4.98
CA LEU A 213 -12.30 15.72 5.67
C LEU A 213 -11.26 16.83 5.62
N VAL A 214 -11.65 17.99 5.08
CA VAL A 214 -10.75 19.11 4.87
C VAL A 214 -11.32 20.40 5.48
N LYS A 215 -10.45 21.30 5.92
CA LYS A 215 -10.86 22.63 6.37
C LYS A 215 -10.47 23.66 5.30
N GLU A 216 -11.50 24.21 4.64
CA GLU A 216 -11.36 25.21 3.58
C GLU A 216 -12.05 26.50 4.01
N ASP A 217 -11.33 27.60 3.96
CA ASP A 217 -11.85 28.92 4.39
C ASP A 217 -12.49 28.92 5.80
N GLY A 218 -11.92 28.12 6.70
CA GLY A 218 -12.41 27.96 8.07
C GLY A 218 -13.62 27.02 8.22
N VAL A 219 -14.12 26.44 7.14
CA VAL A 219 -15.26 25.51 7.15
C VAL A 219 -14.79 24.08 6.94
N VAL A 220 -15.22 23.17 7.81
CA VAL A 220 -14.97 21.74 7.65
C VAL A 220 -15.91 21.17 6.60
N ARG A 221 -15.35 20.46 5.62
CA ARG A 221 -16.08 19.87 4.49
C ARG A 221 -15.59 18.47 4.20
N GLU A 222 -16.50 17.61 3.77
CA GLU A 222 -16.17 16.29 3.27
C GLU A 222 -15.96 16.32 1.75
N ARG A 223 -14.77 15.88 1.30
CA ARG A 223 -14.45 15.64 -0.11
C ARG A 223 -14.60 14.16 -0.40
N VAL A 224 -15.69 13.80 -1.04
CA VAL A 224 -15.95 12.40 -1.44
C VAL A 224 -15.18 12.07 -2.72
N TRP A 225 -14.47 10.95 -2.73
CA TRP A 225 -13.80 10.42 -3.92
C TRP A 225 -14.84 9.80 -4.86
N LYS A 226 -14.95 10.34 -6.05
CA LYS A 226 -15.93 9.91 -7.07
C LYS A 226 -15.33 9.93 -8.47
N ILE A 227 -16.04 9.38 -9.43
CA ILE A 227 -15.64 9.32 -10.84
C ILE A 227 -15.24 10.71 -11.34
N GLY A 228 -14.09 10.78 -12.03
CA GLY A 228 -13.49 12.02 -12.50
C GLY A 228 -12.53 12.69 -11.50
N GLY A 229 -12.40 12.15 -10.27
CA GLY A 229 -11.38 12.57 -9.31
C GLY A 229 -10.06 11.83 -9.43
N MET A 230 -9.18 11.96 -8.42
CA MET A 230 -7.85 11.33 -8.37
C MET A 230 -7.87 9.81 -8.63
N TYR A 231 -8.94 9.12 -8.25
CA TYR A 231 -9.12 7.67 -8.41
C TYR A 231 -10.12 7.33 -9.52
N SER A 232 -10.18 8.10 -10.59
CA SER A 232 -11.19 7.91 -11.66
C SER A 232 -11.22 6.49 -12.24
N VAL A 233 -10.08 5.82 -12.34
CA VAL A 233 -10.00 4.42 -12.80
C VAL A 233 -10.50 3.45 -11.74
N SER A 234 -10.16 3.67 -10.48
CA SER A 234 -10.55 2.82 -9.34
C SER A 234 -12.01 3.03 -8.92
N SER A 235 -12.53 4.27 -9.02
CA SER A 235 -13.92 4.59 -8.66
C SER A 235 -14.94 3.98 -9.61
N THR A 236 -14.55 3.60 -10.83
CA THR A 236 -15.43 2.82 -11.73
C THR A 236 -15.74 1.43 -11.12
N HIS A 237 -14.81 0.87 -10.36
CA HIS A 237 -14.98 -0.43 -9.67
C HIS A 237 -15.71 -0.29 -8.33
N LEU A 238 -15.55 0.84 -7.64
CA LEU A 238 -16.25 1.14 -6.38
C LEU A 238 -17.76 1.38 -6.58
N ARG A 239 -18.20 1.80 -7.76
CA ARG A 239 -19.64 1.94 -8.09
C ARG A 239 -20.45 0.66 -7.87
N ALA A 240 -19.83 -0.50 -7.93
CA ALA A 240 -20.52 -1.77 -7.65
C ALA A 240 -20.98 -1.89 -6.17
N HIS A 241 -20.42 -1.09 -5.27
CA HIS A 241 -20.74 -1.09 -3.84
C HIS A 241 -21.69 0.05 -3.43
N GLU A 242 -21.81 1.12 -4.24
CA GLU A 242 -22.70 2.26 -3.94
C GLU A 242 -24.17 2.07 -4.41
N THR A 243 -24.48 0.94 -5.03
CA THR A 243 -25.83 0.64 -5.55
C THR A 243 -26.62 -0.32 -4.68
N ARG A 244 -26.47 -0.22 -3.37
CA ARG A 244 -27.35 -0.89 -2.41
C ARG A 244 -28.03 0.11 -1.48
#